data_2a6cf1409979ede69c45f6908e272f0b
#
_entry.id   2a6cf1409979ede69c45f6908e272f0b
#
_cell.length_a   1.000
_cell.length_b   1.000
_cell.length_c   1.000
_cell.angle_alpha   90.00
_cell.angle_beta   90.00
_cell.angle_gamma   90.00
#
_symmetry.space_group_name_H-M   'P 1'
#
loop_
_entity.id
_entity.type
_entity.pdbx_description
1 polymer ?
#
loop_
_entity_poly.entity_id
_entity_poly.type
_entity_poly.pdbx_seq_one_letter_code
_entity_poly.pdbx_strand_id
1 'polypeptide(L)'
;MHLSLILQLLVLLTLANGTPVVINRFLGRRLSYPIDGGVRFVDGKPLLGSSKTIRGVLFSVLVTAAGASLAGLEWNVGAVLGSVAMAGDLFSSFLKRRMGLPAGSRATGLDQVPESLFPLLACRHTLSLTALDIAVTVALFFVGEVVLSILFYKFHVRERPY
;
A
#
# COMPACT_ATOMS: atom_id res chain seq x y z
N MET A 1 16.80 -10.30 -15.13
CA MET A 1 15.70 -9.30 -14.98
C MET A 1 14.46 -9.87 -15.65
N HIS A 2 13.39 -10.01 -14.91
CA HIS A 2 12.12 -10.62 -15.35
C HIS A 2 11.09 -9.52 -15.64
N LEU A 3 11.17 -8.89 -16.82
CA LEU A 3 10.36 -7.70 -17.13
C LEU A 3 8.84 -7.93 -16.99
N SER A 4 8.33 -9.06 -17.48
CA SER A 4 6.91 -9.42 -17.35
C SER A 4 6.48 -9.52 -15.87
N LEU A 5 7.31 -10.15 -15.04
CA LEU A 5 7.05 -10.29 -13.62
C LEU A 5 7.10 -8.93 -12.90
N ILE A 6 8.05 -8.06 -13.26
CA ILE A 6 8.11 -6.69 -12.72
C ILE A 6 6.81 -5.94 -13.02
N LEU A 7 6.31 -6.01 -14.25
CA LEU A 7 5.04 -5.36 -14.62
C LEU A 7 3.84 -5.94 -13.85
N GLN A 8 3.76 -7.26 -13.70
CA GLN A 8 2.72 -7.91 -12.88
C GLN A 8 2.78 -7.41 -11.43
N LEU A 9 3.98 -7.38 -10.84
CA LEU A 9 4.19 -6.91 -9.46
C LEU A 9 3.82 -5.43 -9.29
N LEU A 10 4.15 -4.56 -10.25
CA LEU A 10 3.75 -3.15 -10.23
C LEU A 10 2.23 -2.99 -10.23
N VAL A 11 1.54 -3.77 -11.07
CA VAL A 11 0.06 -3.77 -11.09
C VAL A 11 -0.50 -4.24 -9.74
N LEU A 12 0.02 -5.33 -9.18
CA LEU A 12 -0.45 -5.87 -7.90
C LEU A 12 -0.18 -4.91 -6.73
N LEU A 13 0.99 -4.28 -6.68
CA LEU A 13 1.29 -3.25 -5.68
C LEU A 13 0.36 -2.04 -5.81
N THR A 14 0.07 -1.62 -7.05
CA THR A 14 -0.88 -0.52 -7.30
C THR A 14 -2.30 -0.90 -6.86
N LEU A 15 -2.74 -2.14 -7.10
CA LEU A 15 -4.02 -2.64 -6.59
C LEU A 15 -4.04 -2.66 -5.06
N ALA A 16 -2.98 -3.18 -4.43
CA ALA A 16 -2.89 -3.27 -2.97
C ALA A 16 -3.03 -1.89 -2.32
N ASN A 17 -2.31 -0.89 -2.80
CA ASN A 17 -2.25 0.44 -2.19
C ASN A 17 -3.36 1.38 -2.69
N GLY A 18 -3.86 1.18 -3.90
CA GLY A 18 -4.98 1.94 -4.47
C GLY A 18 -6.35 1.55 -3.93
N THR A 19 -6.57 0.27 -3.65
CA THR A 19 -7.87 -0.25 -3.21
C THR A 19 -8.43 0.47 -1.97
N PRO A 20 -7.69 0.70 -0.88
CA PRO A 20 -8.22 1.41 0.28
C PRO A 20 -8.71 2.82 -0.05
N VAL A 21 -8.01 3.52 -0.97
CA VAL A 21 -8.39 4.87 -1.40
C VAL A 21 -9.71 4.83 -2.18
N VAL A 22 -9.84 3.90 -3.11
CA VAL A 22 -11.06 3.70 -3.91
C VAL A 22 -12.23 3.33 -3.02
N ILE A 23 -12.08 2.37 -2.13
CA ILE A 23 -13.12 1.93 -1.20
C ILE A 23 -13.56 3.09 -0.28
N ASN A 24 -12.64 3.90 0.21
CA ASN A 24 -12.97 5.07 1.02
C ASN A 24 -13.78 6.11 0.24
N ARG A 25 -13.50 6.28 -1.04
CA ARG A 25 -14.25 7.22 -1.90
C ARG A 25 -15.67 6.75 -2.18
N PHE A 26 -15.88 5.46 -2.45
CA PHE A 26 -17.20 4.91 -2.79
C PHE A 26 -18.09 4.69 -1.55
N LEU A 27 -17.55 4.17 -0.46
CA LEU A 27 -18.33 3.84 0.74
C LEU A 27 -18.35 4.97 1.79
N GLY A 28 -17.58 6.03 1.60
CA GLY A 28 -17.50 7.14 2.54
C GLY A 28 -17.22 6.68 3.98
N ARG A 29 -18.02 7.13 4.93
CA ARG A 29 -17.89 6.76 6.36
C ARG A 29 -18.56 5.43 6.74
N ARG A 30 -19.29 4.78 5.82
CA ARG A 30 -19.98 3.51 6.12
C ARG A 30 -18.93 2.41 6.35
N LEU A 31 -19.07 1.65 7.45
CA LEU A 31 -18.15 0.57 7.84
C LEU A 31 -16.66 1.00 7.95
N SER A 32 -16.41 2.27 8.25
CA SER A 32 -15.05 2.83 8.38
C SER A 32 -14.50 2.65 9.81
N TYR A 33 -14.35 1.40 10.24
CA TYR A 33 -13.77 1.08 11.54
C TYR A 33 -12.24 1.15 11.46
N PRO A 34 -11.58 2.00 12.28
CA PRO A 34 -10.12 2.04 12.37
C PRO A 34 -9.58 0.68 12.80
N ILE A 35 -8.47 0.25 12.19
CA ILE A 35 -7.87 -1.06 12.50
C ILE A 35 -7.29 -1.12 13.91
N ASP A 36 -6.88 0.05 14.46
CA ASP A 36 -6.36 0.19 15.82
C ASP A 36 -7.44 0.50 16.87
N GLY A 37 -8.73 0.53 16.48
CA GLY A 37 -9.82 0.89 17.38
C GLY A 37 -9.69 2.26 18.02
N GLY A 38 -8.80 3.14 17.50
CA GLY A 38 -8.52 4.45 18.08
C GLY A 38 -7.56 4.42 19.28
N VAL A 39 -6.84 3.31 19.47
CA VAL A 39 -5.86 3.15 20.57
C VAL A 39 -4.74 4.17 20.43
N ARG A 40 -4.30 4.71 21.59
CA ARG A 40 -3.12 5.57 21.71
C ARG A 40 -1.91 4.77 22.17
N PHE A 41 -0.75 5.13 21.65
CA PHE A 41 0.52 4.53 22.05
C PHE A 41 1.03 5.17 23.36
N VAL A 42 2.12 4.65 23.92
CA VAL A 42 2.71 5.08 25.23
C VAL A 42 3.02 6.58 25.26
N ASP A 43 3.29 7.20 24.10
CA ASP A 43 3.56 8.63 23.94
C ASP A 43 2.29 9.51 23.84
N GLY A 44 1.11 8.94 24.06
CA GLY A 44 -0.18 9.63 23.98
C GLY A 44 -0.68 9.93 22.56
N LYS A 45 0.11 9.64 21.52
CA LYS A 45 -0.29 9.83 20.12
C LYS A 45 -1.08 8.62 19.61
N PRO A 46 -1.94 8.76 18.58
CA PRO A 46 -2.64 7.62 17.97
C PRO A 46 -1.66 6.53 17.54
N LEU A 47 -2.04 5.27 17.61
CA LEU A 47 -1.20 4.15 17.18
C LEU A 47 -0.98 4.20 15.67
N LEU A 48 -2.05 4.16 14.88
CA LEU A 48 -2.03 4.19 13.41
C LEU A 48 -2.81 5.40 12.86
N GLY A 49 -3.94 5.70 13.51
CA GLY A 49 -4.85 6.78 13.15
C GLY A 49 -6.04 6.33 12.30
N SER A 50 -7.07 7.16 12.27
CA SER A 50 -8.40 6.85 11.69
C SER A 50 -8.42 6.58 10.19
N SER A 51 -7.34 6.87 9.47
CA SER A 51 -7.26 6.62 8.02
C SER A 51 -7.04 5.14 7.65
N LYS A 52 -6.60 4.32 8.60
CA LYS A 52 -6.35 2.89 8.40
C LYS A 52 -7.53 2.07 8.90
N THR A 53 -8.26 1.45 7.97
CA THR A 53 -9.53 0.78 8.26
C THR A 53 -9.46 -0.72 7.97
N ILE A 54 -10.21 -1.52 8.75
CA ILE A 54 -10.30 -2.97 8.57
C ILE A 54 -10.78 -3.31 7.16
N ARG A 55 -11.81 -2.61 6.67
CA ARG A 55 -12.33 -2.82 5.30
C ARG A 55 -11.28 -2.54 4.24
N GLY A 56 -10.48 -1.48 4.41
CA GLY A 56 -9.43 -1.12 3.46
C GLY A 56 -8.40 -2.23 3.31
N VAL A 57 -7.93 -2.78 4.43
CA VAL A 57 -7.00 -3.90 4.45
C VAL A 57 -7.62 -5.16 3.83
N LEU A 58 -8.84 -5.52 4.24
CA LEU A 58 -9.52 -6.72 3.74
C LEU A 58 -9.72 -6.67 2.22
N PHE A 59 -10.30 -5.58 1.71
CA PHE A 59 -10.51 -5.43 0.26
C PHE A 59 -9.19 -5.35 -0.51
N SER A 60 -8.15 -4.73 0.04
CA SER A 60 -6.82 -4.72 -0.57
C SER A 60 -6.30 -6.13 -0.79
N VAL A 61 -6.35 -6.99 0.24
CA VAL A 61 -5.89 -8.38 0.13
C VAL A 61 -6.73 -9.16 -0.89
N LEU A 62 -8.06 -9.05 -0.85
CA LEU A 62 -8.95 -9.76 -1.78
C LEU A 62 -8.74 -9.34 -3.23
N VAL A 63 -8.65 -8.01 -3.48
CA VAL A 63 -8.46 -7.48 -4.83
C VAL A 63 -7.07 -7.85 -5.38
N THR A 64 -6.03 -7.82 -4.53
CA THR A 64 -4.69 -8.21 -4.93
C THR A 64 -4.58 -9.70 -5.21
N ALA A 65 -5.25 -10.56 -4.42
CA ALA A 65 -5.33 -11.99 -4.67
C ALA A 65 -6.04 -12.30 -6.00
N ALA A 66 -7.19 -11.68 -6.25
CA ALA A 66 -7.91 -11.81 -7.52
C ALA A 66 -7.07 -11.29 -8.70
N GLY A 67 -6.43 -10.13 -8.53
CA GLY A 67 -5.53 -9.55 -9.54
C GLY A 67 -4.34 -10.45 -9.88
N ALA A 68 -3.77 -11.15 -8.91
CA ALA A 68 -2.70 -12.13 -9.14
C ALA A 68 -3.18 -13.27 -10.04
N SER A 69 -4.36 -13.83 -9.75
CA SER A 69 -4.95 -14.89 -10.60
C SER A 69 -5.19 -14.42 -12.03
N LEU A 70 -5.70 -13.19 -12.20
CA LEU A 70 -5.91 -12.61 -13.54
C LEU A 70 -4.59 -12.33 -14.27
N ALA A 71 -3.52 -12.05 -13.53
CA ALA A 71 -2.18 -11.86 -14.07
C ALA A 71 -1.43 -13.17 -14.34
N GLY A 72 -2.03 -14.35 -14.12
CA GLY A 72 -1.41 -15.65 -14.33
C GLY A 72 -0.50 -16.11 -13.18
N LEU A 73 -0.61 -15.48 -12.01
CA LEU A 73 0.05 -15.89 -10.78
C LEU A 73 -0.94 -16.63 -9.86
N GLU A 74 -0.43 -17.40 -8.91
CA GLU A 74 -1.28 -18.04 -7.92
C GLU A 74 -1.95 -16.99 -6.99
N TRP A 75 -3.21 -17.19 -6.62
CA TRP A 75 -3.96 -16.28 -5.76
C TRP A 75 -3.32 -16.09 -4.36
N ASN A 76 -2.66 -17.15 -3.84
CA ASN A 76 -1.94 -17.11 -2.57
C ASN A 76 -0.77 -16.12 -2.60
N VAL A 77 -0.04 -16.02 -3.73
CA VAL A 77 1.01 -15.01 -3.93
C VAL A 77 0.41 -13.61 -3.84
N GLY A 78 -0.72 -13.37 -4.49
CA GLY A 78 -1.42 -12.09 -4.40
C GLY A 78 -1.93 -11.78 -2.99
N ALA A 79 -2.44 -12.80 -2.27
CA ALA A 79 -2.89 -12.65 -0.89
C ALA A 79 -1.72 -12.29 0.05
N VAL A 80 -0.57 -12.97 -0.08
CA VAL A 80 0.64 -12.64 0.70
C VAL A 80 1.12 -11.24 0.34
N LEU A 81 1.23 -10.92 -0.95
CA LEU A 81 1.70 -9.62 -1.42
C LEU A 81 0.79 -8.48 -0.89
N GLY A 82 -0.53 -8.62 -1.00
CA GLY A 82 -1.48 -7.65 -0.50
C GLY A 82 -1.44 -7.49 1.02
N SER A 83 -1.34 -8.60 1.75
CA SER A 83 -1.25 -8.58 3.22
C SER A 83 0.01 -7.90 3.71
N VAL A 84 1.16 -8.22 3.10
CA VAL A 84 2.46 -7.64 3.50
C VAL A 84 2.59 -6.18 3.02
N ALA A 85 2.01 -5.81 1.87
CA ALA A 85 1.92 -4.41 1.44
C ALA A 85 1.11 -3.58 2.45
N MET A 86 -0.03 -4.10 2.92
CA MET A 86 -0.82 -3.43 3.96
C MET A 86 -0.07 -3.36 5.30
N ALA A 87 0.69 -4.39 5.68
CA ALA A 87 1.56 -4.32 6.85
C ALA A 87 2.62 -3.20 6.71
N GLY A 88 3.20 -3.03 5.53
CA GLY A 88 4.11 -1.92 5.20
C GLY A 88 3.44 -0.56 5.34
N ASP A 89 2.21 -0.41 4.84
CA ASP A 89 1.41 0.81 4.97
C ASP A 89 1.04 1.13 6.44
N LEU A 90 0.70 0.11 7.23
CA LEU A 90 0.47 0.26 8.67
C LEU A 90 1.76 0.66 9.40
N PHE A 91 2.88 0.06 9.06
CA PHE A 91 4.19 0.41 9.61
C PHE A 91 4.56 1.87 9.31
N SER A 92 4.42 2.32 8.07
CA SER A 92 4.63 3.72 7.68
C SER A 92 3.70 4.66 8.46
N SER A 93 2.45 4.28 8.63
CA SER A 93 1.48 5.06 9.41
C SER A 93 1.86 5.15 10.87
N PHE A 94 2.34 4.07 11.47
CA PHE A 94 2.87 4.06 12.83
C PHE A 94 4.03 5.06 12.96
N LEU A 95 5.03 4.98 12.09
CA LEU A 95 6.19 5.89 12.11
C LEU A 95 5.74 7.35 11.97
N LYS A 96 4.83 7.66 11.04
CA LYS A 96 4.27 9.02 10.88
C LYS A 96 3.63 9.54 12.16
N ARG A 97 2.90 8.69 12.91
CA ARG A 97 2.34 9.09 14.21
C ARG A 97 3.44 9.39 15.24
N ARG A 98 4.52 8.60 15.27
CA ARG A 98 5.67 8.90 16.17
C ARG A 98 6.33 10.24 15.83
N MET A 99 6.40 10.57 14.52
CA MET A 99 6.91 11.86 14.03
C MET A 99 5.94 13.05 14.23
N GLY A 100 4.75 12.81 14.81
CA GLY A 100 3.76 13.86 15.04
C GLY A 100 2.96 14.29 13.82
N LEU A 101 3.09 13.58 12.69
CA LEU A 101 2.35 13.89 11.48
C LEU A 101 0.86 13.49 11.63
N PRO A 102 -0.11 14.26 11.10
CA PRO A 102 -1.55 13.98 11.24
C PRO A 102 -2.00 12.75 10.46
N ALA A 103 -3.10 12.09 10.89
CA ALA A 103 -3.67 10.93 10.21
C ALA A 103 -4.01 11.27 8.75
N GLY A 104 -3.66 10.37 7.82
CA GLY A 104 -3.84 10.59 6.38
C GLY A 104 -2.77 11.48 5.73
N SER A 105 -1.79 11.99 6.51
CA SER A 105 -0.63 12.71 5.92
C SER A 105 0.22 11.78 5.08
N ARG A 106 0.92 12.37 4.12
CA ARG A 106 1.91 11.70 3.29
C ARG A 106 3.32 12.01 3.79
N ALA A 107 4.20 11.03 3.64
CA ALA A 107 5.62 11.18 3.87
C ALA A 107 6.34 10.46 2.72
N THR A 108 6.72 11.23 1.68
CA THR A 108 7.36 10.70 0.49
C THR A 108 8.60 9.89 0.85
N GLY A 109 8.72 8.69 0.31
CA GLY A 109 9.74 7.72 0.64
C GLY A 109 9.37 6.80 1.80
N LEU A 110 8.87 7.36 2.90
CA LEU A 110 8.45 6.59 4.08
C LEU A 110 7.19 5.75 3.80
N ASP A 111 6.30 6.24 2.94
CA ASP A 111 5.11 5.49 2.54
C ASP A 111 5.49 4.41 1.51
N GLN A 112 6.10 4.79 0.40
CA GLN A 112 6.31 3.93 -0.76
C GLN A 112 7.28 2.76 -0.52
N VAL A 113 8.35 2.99 0.27
CA VAL A 113 9.38 1.96 0.44
C VAL A 113 8.87 0.75 1.23
N PRO A 114 8.27 0.86 2.42
CA PRO A 114 7.75 -0.32 3.12
C PRO A 114 6.61 -1.02 2.38
N GLU A 115 5.73 -0.26 1.73
CA GLU A 115 4.58 -0.78 0.98
C GLU A 115 4.97 -1.61 -0.25
N SER A 116 6.14 -1.35 -0.84
CA SER A 116 6.65 -2.11 -1.98
C SER A 116 7.75 -3.10 -1.60
N LEU A 117 8.71 -2.71 -0.79
CA LEU A 117 9.86 -3.55 -0.44
C LEU A 117 9.47 -4.77 0.38
N PHE A 118 8.62 -4.61 1.42
CA PHE A 118 8.25 -5.71 2.30
C PHE A 118 7.56 -6.86 1.56
N PRO A 119 6.52 -6.61 0.72
CA PRO A 119 5.87 -7.69 -0.02
C PRO A 119 6.80 -8.35 -1.05
N LEU A 120 7.69 -7.60 -1.69
CA LEU A 120 8.66 -8.17 -2.64
C LEU A 120 9.67 -9.09 -1.93
N LEU A 121 10.13 -8.71 -0.74
CA LEU A 121 10.99 -9.56 0.09
C LEU A 121 10.25 -10.81 0.55
N ALA A 122 8.98 -10.71 0.96
CA ALA A 122 8.16 -11.84 1.38
C ALA A 122 7.94 -12.85 0.23
N CYS A 123 7.73 -12.35 -0.99
CA CYS A 123 7.51 -13.19 -2.18
C CYS A 123 8.82 -13.57 -2.91
N ARG A 124 10.00 -13.15 -2.41
CA ARG A 124 11.28 -13.32 -3.10
C ARG A 124 11.56 -14.74 -3.52
N HIS A 125 11.39 -15.70 -2.61
CA HIS A 125 11.68 -17.10 -2.86
C HIS A 125 10.62 -17.74 -3.77
N THR A 126 9.35 -17.47 -3.51
CA THR A 126 8.23 -18.02 -4.29
C THR A 126 8.28 -17.59 -5.75
N LEU A 127 8.66 -16.34 -6.01
CA LEU A 127 8.74 -15.78 -7.37
C LEU A 127 10.16 -15.74 -7.93
N SER A 128 11.15 -16.31 -7.23
CA SER A 128 12.57 -16.31 -7.64
C SER A 128 13.11 -14.93 -8.01
N LEU A 129 12.72 -13.90 -7.22
CA LEU A 129 13.11 -12.52 -7.48
C LEU A 129 14.60 -12.30 -7.20
N THR A 130 15.29 -11.72 -8.17
CA THR A 130 16.65 -11.22 -7.97
C THR A 130 16.66 -9.91 -7.20
N ALA A 131 17.79 -9.56 -6.60
CA ALA A 131 17.94 -8.24 -5.95
C ALA A 131 17.69 -7.09 -6.94
N LEU A 132 18.06 -7.27 -8.22
CA LEU A 132 17.81 -6.28 -9.26
C LEU A 132 16.31 -6.14 -9.57
N ASP A 133 15.55 -7.24 -9.66
CA ASP A 133 14.11 -7.20 -9.89
C ASP A 133 13.41 -6.43 -8.76
N ILE A 134 13.81 -6.69 -7.51
CA ILE A 134 13.27 -5.98 -6.32
C ILE A 134 13.62 -4.49 -6.40
N ALA A 135 14.87 -4.14 -6.61
CA ALA A 135 15.31 -2.74 -6.65
C ALA A 135 14.60 -1.95 -7.77
N VAL A 136 14.50 -2.53 -8.96
CA VAL A 136 13.81 -1.91 -10.10
C VAL A 136 12.31 -1.77 -9.82
N THR A 137 11.66 -2.79 -9.25
CA THR A 137 10.23 -2.73 -8.93
C THR A 137 9.95 -1.65 -7.88
N VAL A 138 10.75 -1.57 -6.80
CA VAL A 138 10.62 -0.53 -5.77
C VAL A 138 10.80 0.86 -6.36
N ALA A 139 11.82 1.06 -7.19
CA ALA A 139 12.10 2.35 -7.84
C ALA A 139 10.95 2.78 -8.78
N LEU A 140 10.47 1.86 -9.62
CA LEU A 140 9.36 2.14 -10.54
C LEU A 140 8.05 2.38 -9.79
N PHE A 141 7.77 1.63 -8.72
CA PHE A 141 6.60 1.86 -7.88
C PHE A 141 6.66 3.23 -7.22
N PHE A 142 7.81 3.60 -6.65
CA PHE A 142 8.02 4.91 -6.04
C PHE A 142 7.74 6.06 -7.03
N VAL A 143 8.37 6.00 -8.21
CA VAL A 143 8.16 7.00 -9.26
C VAL A 143 6.70 7.03 -9.71
N GLY A 144 6.10 5.88 -9.94
CA GLY A 144 4.70 5.74 -10.34
C GLY A 144 3.73 6.35 -9.33
N GLU A 145 3.91 6.09 -8.04
CA GLU A 145 3.10 6.67 -6.96
C GLU A 145 3.23 8.20 -6.90
N VAL A 146 4.44 8.74 -7.04
CA VAL A 146 4.68 10.18 -7.08
C VAL A 146 3.99 10.81 -8.29
N VAL A 147 4.16 10.23 -9.48
CA VAL A 147 3.53 10.71 -10.72
C VAL A 147 2.01 10.65 -10.63
N LEU A 148 1.44 9.54 -10.19
CA LEU A 148 -0.01 9.41 -9.99
C LEU A 148 -0.54 10.42 -8.97
N SER A 149 0.22 10.69 -7.92
CA SER A 149 -0.14 11.71 -6.93
C SER A 149 -0.24 13.11 -7.54
N ILE A 150 0.73 13.49 -8.36
CA ILE A 150 0.76 14.78 -9.05
C ILE A 150 -0.41 14.88 -10.05
N LEU A 151 -0.67 13.81 -10.81
CA LEU A 151 -1.78 13.77 -11.76
C LEU A 151 -3.12 13.92 -11.05
N PHE A 152 -3.37 13.18 -9.97
CA PHE A 152 -4.62 13.29 -9.21
C PHE A 152 -4.82 14.67 -8.57
N TYR A 153 -3.76 15.35 -8.19
CA TYR A 153 -3.82 16.73 -7.76
C TYR A 153 -4.22 17.65 -8.93
N LYS A 154 -3.57 17.54 -10.08
CA LYS A 154 -3.85 18.36 -11.27
C LYS A 154 -5.29 18.19 -11.78
N PHE A 155 -5.86 17.00 -11.65
CA PHE A 155 -7.26 16.73 -12.03
C PHE A 155 -8.28 17.02 -10.91
N HIS A 156 -7.90 17.77 -9.86
CA HIS A 156 -8.76 18.11 -8.72
C HIS A 156 -9.39 16.90 -8.00
N VAL A 157 -8.81 15.73 -8.16
CA VAL A 157 -9.22 14.51 -7.46
C VAL A 157 -8.71 14.50 -6.01
N ARG A 158 -7.69 15.30 -5.72
CA ARG A 158 -7.08 15.46 -4.39
C ARG A 158 -6.84 16.93 -4.07
N GLU A 159 -6.97 17.30 -2.78
CA GLU A 159 -6.82 18.67 -2.30
C GLU A 159 -5.36 19.12 -2.12
N ARG A 160 -4.40 18.18 -2.09
CA ARG A 160 -2.95 18.47 -1.91
C ARG A 160 -2.09 17.59 -2.82
N PRO A 161 -0.98 18.14 -3.39
CA PRO A 161 -0.11 17.40 -4.31
C PRO A 161 0.75 16.33 -3.60
N TYR A 162 1.20 16.57 -2.38
CA TYR A 162 2.01 15.67 -1.54
C TYR A 162 1.59 15.82 -0.07
#